data_8ed031db55ae6ebf29bfe848402a030f
#
_entry.id   8ed031db55ae6ebf29bfe848402a030f
#
_cell.length_a   1.000
_cell.length_b   1.000
_cell.length_c   1.000
_cell.angle_alpha   90.00
_cell.angle_beta   90.00
_cell.angle_gamma   90.00
#
_symmetry.space_group_name_H-M   'P 1'
#
loop_
_entity.id
_entity.type
_entity.pdbx_description
1 polymer ?
#
loop_
_entity_poly.entity_id
_entity_poly.type
_entity_poly.pdbx_seq_one_letter_code
_entity_poly.pdbx_strand_id
1 'polypeptide(L)'
;MKLLSIAIPCYNSEAYMEKCIESLLKGGEEVEILVVNDGSSDRTAEIADAYAEKYPTIIKAIHQENGGHGEAVNAGIRNATGLYFKVVDSDDWVNEEAYKQILKTLEELTRGPKTLDMLISNFVYEKQGASRKKVMQYRRCLPVNEIFGWDSVHMSKGKYLLMHSIIYRTK
;
A
#
# COMPACT_ATOMS: atom_id res chain seq x y z
N MET A 1 11.08 14.74 -3.16
CA MET A 1 10.93 13.40 -3.79
C MET A 1 10.23 12.51 -2.76
N LYS A 2 9.18 11.81 -3.13
CA LYS A 2 8.43 10.93 -2.22
C LYS A 2 9.18 9.62 -2.02
N LEU A 3 9.13 9.07 -0.81
CA LEU A 3 9.74 7.77 -0.49
C LEU A 3 8.85 6.61 -0.97
N LEU A 4 7.54 6.72 -0.70
CA LEU A 4 6.58 5.67 -1.01
C LEU A 4 5.33 6.25 -1.68
N SER A 5 4.99 5.71 -2.86
CA SER A 5 3.69 5.93 -3.51
C SER A 5 2.74 4.80 -3.12
N ILE A 6 1.54 5.15 -2.69
CA ILE A 6 0.52 4.18 -2.30
C ILE A 6 -0.70 4.39 -3.18
N ALA A 7 -1.04 3.39 -3.99
CA ALA A 7 -2.26 3.39 -4.78
C ALA A 7 -3.41 2.76 -3.99
N ILE A 8 -4.54 3.44 -3.96
CA ILE A 8 -5.80 2.95 -3.40
C ILE A 8 -6.80 2.81 -4.56
N PRO A 9 -6.96 1.61 -5.14
CA PRO A 9 -8.01 1.37 -6.12
C PRO A 9 -9.38 1.44 -5.44
N CYS A 10 -10.27 2.29 -5.94
CA CYS A 10 -11.57 2.55 -5.37
C CYS A 10 -12.67 2.36 -6.42
N TYR A 11 -13.64 1.50 -6.12
CA TYR A 11 -14.87 1.36 -6.89
C TYR A 11 -16.05 1.19 -5.93
N ASN A 12 -16.95 2.18 -5.88
CA ASN A 12 -18.07 2.24 -4.93
C ASN A 12 -17.61 2.01 -3.48
N SER A 13 -16.64 2.84 -3.04
CA SER A 13 -15.90 2.65 -1.79
C SER A 13 -16.29 3.66 -0.69
N GLU A 14 -17.34 4.46 -0.86
CA GLU A 14 -17.72 5.54 0.06
C GLU A 14 -17.85 5.10 1.52
N ALA A 15 -18.24 3.84 1.75
CA ALA A 15 -18.52 3.34 3.10
C ALA A 15 -17.26 3.06 3.94
N TYR A 16 -16.07 2.95 3.32
CA TYR A 16 -14.87 2.47 4.02
C TYR A 16 -13.54 3.13 3.63
N MET A 17 -13.47 3.81 2.48
CA MET A 17 -12.21 4.39 1.97
C MET A 17 -11.58 5.43 2.88
N GLU A 18 -12.37 6.18 3.67
CA GLU A 18 -11.84 7.18 4.59
C GLU A 18 -10.92 6.56 5.63
N LYS A 19 -11.28 5.39 6.18
CA LYS A 19 -10.43 4.67 7.16
C LYS A 19 -9.10 4.26 6.54
N CYS A 20 -9.10 3.83 5.29
CA CYS A 20 -7.88 3.52 4.53
C CYS A 20 -7.00 4.76 4.42
N ILE A 21 -7.53 5.86 3.88
CA ILE A 21 -6.83 7.13 3.67
C ILE A 21 -6.25 7.67 5.00
N GLU A 22 -7.06 7.73 6.05
CA GLU A 22 -6.67 8.24 7.37
C GLU A 22 -5.50 7.43 7.98
N SER A 23 -5.50 6.11 7.77
CA SER A 23 -4.40 5.26 8.24
C SER A 23 -3.09 5.55 7.51
N LEU A 24 -3.16 5.85 6.21
CA LEU A 24 -2.01 6.11 5.35
C LEU A 24 -1.45 7.53 5.51
N LEU A 25 -2.28 8.51 5.87
CA LEU A 25 -1.87 9.88 6.19
C LEU A 25 -0.85 9.95 7.35
N LYS A 26 -0.79 8.91 8.19
CA LYS A 26 0.23 8.80 9.26
C LYS A 26 1.67 8.71 8.74
N GLY A 27 1.86 8.47 7.44
CA GLY A 27 3.17 8.53 6.78
C GLY A 27 3.70 9.93 6.52
N GLY A 28 2.86 10.98 6.64
CA GLY A 28 3.27 12.38 6.48
C GLY A 28 3.75 12.73 5.06
N GLU A 29 4.63 13.71 4.96
CA GLU A 29 5.11 14.28 3.68
C GLU A 29 6.00 13.35 2.86
N GLU A 30 6.52 12.28 3.45
CA GLU A 30 7.38 11.32 2.75
C GLU A 30 6.60 10.39 1.82
N VAL A 31 5.28 10.32 1.99
CA VAL A 31 4.42 9.49 1.15
C VAL A 31 3.59 10.31 0.18
N GLU A 32 3.16 9.68 -0.90
CA GLU A 32 2.05 10.14 -1.72
C GLU A 32 0.98 9.04 -1.77
N ILE A 33 -0.27 9.46 -1.71
CA ILE A 33 -1.44 8.58 -1.73
C ILE A 33 -2.20 8.88 -3.00
N LEU A 34 -2.30 7.88 -3.87
CA LEU A 34 -2.97 7.96 -5.17
C LEU A 34 -4.33 7.29 -5.04
N VAL A 35 -5.38 8.06 -4.81
CA VAL A 35 -6.75 7.56 -4.73
C VAL A 35 -7.29 7.43 -6.15
N VAL A 36 -7.41 6.20 -6.63
CA VAL A 36 -7.84 5.93 -8.00
C VAL A 36 -9.31 5.53 -8.01
N ASN A 37 -10.17 6.46 -8.38
CA ASN A 37 -11.60 6.21 -8.57
C ASN A 37 -11.84 5.58 -9.96
N ASP A 38 -12.22 4.32 -9.97
CA ASP A 38 -12.45 3.51 -11.18
C ASP A 38 -13.93 3.56 -11.62
N GLY A 39 -14.41 4.77 -11.90
CA GLY A 39 -15.77 4.98 -12.42
C GLY A 39 -16.88 4.65 -11.42
N SER A 40 -16.73 5.05 -10.15
CA SER A 40 -17.74 4.84 -9.11
C SER A 40 -19.00 5.66 -9.37
N SER A 41 -20.15 5.13 -8.94
CA SER A 41 -21.46 5.76 -9.00
C SER A 41 -21.95 6.35 -7.66
N ASP A 42 -21.22 6.06 -6.58
CA ASP A 42 -21.45 6.58 -5.23
C ASP A 42 -20.59 7.84 -4.96
N ARG A 43 -20.45 8.26 -3.73
CA ARG A 43 -19.69 9.45 -3.33
C ARG A 43 -18.16 9.25 -3.31
N THR A 44 -17.64 8.14 -3.82
CA THR A 44 -16.20 7.83 -3.84
C THR A 44 -15.38 8.97 -4.49
N ALA A 45 -15.83 9.50 -5.63
CA ALA A 45 -15.16 10.60 -6.32
C ALA A 45 -15.09 11.87 -5.47
N GLU A 46 -16.23 12.27 -4.88
CA GLU A 46 -16.34 13.46 -4.03
C GLU A 46 -15.42 13.36 -2.80
N ILE A 47 -15.35 12.18 -2.17
CA ILE A 47 -14.49 11.93 -1.02
C ILE A 47 -13.01 12.02 -1.45
N ALA A 48 -12.63 11.42 -2.58
CA ALA A 48 -11.26 11.49 -3.10
C ALA A 48 -10.81 12.93 -3.35
N ASP A 49 -11.68 13.75 -3.98
CA ASP A 49 -11.40 15.16 -4.27
C ASP A 49 -11.27 15.98 -2.99
N ALA A 50 -12.18 15.77 -2.02
CA ALA A 50 -12.13 16.48 -0.74
C ALA A 50 -10.81 16.20 0.04
N TYR A 51 -10.34 14.95 0.02
CA TYR A 51 -9.07 14.61 0.63
C TYR A 51 -7.86 15.17 -0.15
N ALA A 52 -7.92 15.19 -1.49
CA ALA A 52 -6.87 15.79 -2.31
C ALA A 52 -6.79 17.31 -2.11
N GLU A 53 -7.92 18.01 -1.97
CA GLU A 53 -7.96 19.44 -1.64
C GLU A 53 -7.39 19.71 -0.24
N LYS A 54 -7.74 18.90 0.73
CA LYS A 54 -7.29 19.04 2.13
C LYS A 54 -5.80 18.73 2.31
N TYR A 55 -5.25 17.79 1.54
CA TYR A 55 -3.86 17.33 1.64
C TYR A 55 -3.13 17.34 0.29
N PRO A 56 -3.02 18.50 -0.38
CA PRO A 56 -2.58 18.60 -1.79
C PRO A 56 -1.14 18.17 -2.03
N THR A 57 -0.30 18.12 -0.99
CA THR A 57 1.09 17.65 -1.07
C THR A 57 1.21 16.13 -0.88
N ILE A 58 0.19 15.48 -0.33
CA ILE A 58 0.22 14.05 0.04
C ILE A 58 -0.74 13.24 -0.83
N ILE A 59 -1.95 13.75 -1.10
CA ILE A 59 -3.01 13.02 -1.78
C ILE A 59 -3.25 13.56 -3.18
N LYS A 60 -3.40 12.63 -4.13
CA LYS A 60 -3.84 12.92 -5.50
C LYS A 60 -5.05 12.05 -5.83
N ALA A 61 -6.16 12.66 -6.20
CA ALA A 61 -7.30 11.97 -6.78
C ALA A 61 -7.07 11.74 -8.28
N ILE A 62 -7.37 10.53 -8.74
CA ILE A 62 -7.28 10.11 -10.14
C ILE A 62 -8.62 9.49 -10.51
N HIS A 63 -9.28 10.03 -11.54
CA HIS A 63 -10.55 9.52 -12.01
C HIS A 63 -10.38 8.89 -13.39
N GLN A 64 -11.00 7.73 -13.59
CA GLN A 64 -11.00 7.02 -14.87
C GLN A 64 -12.36 6.37 -15.11
N GLU A 65 -12.63 6.00 -16.35
CA GLU A 65 -13.73 5.08 -16.67
C GLU A 65 -13.44 3.71 -16.04
N ASN A 66 -14.49 3.00 -15.65
CA ASN A 66 -14.33 1.68 -15.01
C ASN A 66 -13.58 0.71 -15.92
N GLY A 67 -12.37 0.37 -15.51
CA GLY A 67 -11.50 -0.61 -16.16
C GLY A 67 -11.22 -1.84 -15.30
N GLY A 68 -11.79 -1.88 -14.09
CA GLY A 68 -11.57 -2.91 -13.09
C GLY A 68 -10.32 -2.70 -12.24
N HIS A 69 -10.22 -3.46 -11.16
CA HIS A 69 -9.18 -3.32 -10.13
C HIS A 69 -7.75 -3.26 -10.72
N GLY A 70 -7.42 -4.13 -11.69
CA GLY A 70 -6.09 -4.16 -12.30
C GLY A 70 -5.74 -2.86 -13.04
N GLU A 71 -6.71 -2.25 -13.75
CA GLU A 71 -6.47 -1.00 -14.45
C GLU A 71 -6.36 0.18 -13.47
N ALA A 72 -7.12 0.17 -12.38
CA ALA A 72 -6.95 1.15 -11.31
C ALA A 72 -5.55 1.05 -10.66
N VAL A 73 -5.04 -0.16 -10.43
CA VAL A 73 -3.66 -0.36 -9.98
C VAL A 73 -2.65 0.17 -11.00
N ASN A 74 -2.84 -0.12 -12.30
CA ASN A 74 -1.99 0.38 -13.38
C ASN A 74 -1.99 1.92 -13.43
N ALA A 75 -3.14 2.56 -13.24
CA ALA A 75 -3.22 4.02 -13.16
C ALA A 75 -2.43 4.55 -11.95
N GLY A 76 -2.48 3.88 -10.81
CA GLY A 76 -1.63 4.18 -9.66
C GLY A 76 -0.14 4.10 -10.02
N ILE A 77 0.31 3.01 -10.65
CA ILE A 77 1.71 2.83 -11.07
C ILE A 77 2.15 3.94 -12.03
N ARG A 78 1.33 4.28 -13.03
CA ARG A 78 1.65 5.35 -14.01
C ARG A 78 1.80 6.74 -13.37
N ASN A 79 1.13 6.98 -12.26
CA ASN A 79 1.14 8.26 -11.54
C ASN A 79 2.11 8.30 -10.36
N ALA A 80 2.73 7.17 -10.01
CA ALA A 80 3.64 7.07 -8.88
C ALA A 80 4.94 7.86 -9.12
N THR A 81 5.34 8.67 -8.14
CA THR A 81 6.58 9.46 -8.14
C THR A 81 7.56 9.04 -7.04
N GLY A 82 7.11 8.23 -6.10
CA GLY A 82 7.93 7.72 -5.00
C GLY A 82 8.96 6.68 -5.45
N LEU A 83 10.00 6.52 -4.65
CA LEU A 83 11.05 5.52 -4.88
C LEU A 83 10.51 4.09 -4.78
N TYR A 84 9.49 3.89 -3.96
CA TYR A 84 8.80 2.64 -3.76
C TYR A 84 7.32 2.77 -4.05
N PHE A 85 6.69 1.65 -4.36
CA PHE A 85 5.25 1.57 -4.68
C PHE A 85 4.58 0.47 -3.89
N LYS A 86 3.36 0.74 -3.41
CA LYS A 86 2.49 -0.21 -2.73
C LYS A 86 1.05 -0.04 -3.19
N VAL A 87 0.31 -1.14 -3.22
CA VAL A 87 -1.16 -1.13 -3.32
C VAL A 87 -1.76 -1.39 -1.94
N VAL A 88 -2.78 -0.64 -1.59
CA VAL A 88 -3.65 -0.88 -0.42
C VAL A 88 -5.09 -0.82 -0.90
N ASP A 89 -5.84 -1.89 -0.74
CA ASP A 89 -7.25 -1.92 -1.13
C ASP A 89 -8.06 -0.93 -0.27
N SER A 90 -9.10 -0.35 -0.84
CA SER A 90 -9.87 0.73 -0.21
C SER A 90 -10.62 0.33 1.06
N ASP A 91 -10.79 -0.97 1.31
CA ASP A 91 -11.37 -1.56 2.51
C ASP A 91 -10.32 -2.05 3.54
N ASP A 92 -9.03 -1.91 3.22
CA ASP A 92 -7.91 -2.23 4.09
C ASP A 92 -7.35 -0.99 4.82
N TRP A 93 -6.53 -1.20 5.83
CA TRP A 93 -5.80 -0.15 6.55
C TRP A 93 -4.46 -0.65 7.07
N VAL A 94 -3.58 0.26 7.42
CA VAL A 94 -2.26 -0.08 7.98
C VAL A 94 -2.23 0.11 9.50
N ASN A 95 -1.44 -0.74 10.17
CA ASN A 95 -1.09 -0.51 11.57
C ASN A 95 -0.06 0.62 11.64
N GLU A 96 -0.30 1.65 12.43
CA GLU A 96 0.52 2.86 12.48
C GLU A 96 1.98 2.57 12.86
N GLU A 97 2.22 1.73 13.88
CA GLU A 97 3.58 1.42 14.34
C GLU A 97 4.35 0.62 13.29
N ALA A 98 3.71 -0.39 12.69
CA ALA A 98 4.31 -1.18 11.62
C ALA A 98 4.59 -0.32 10.38
N TYR A 99 3.70 0.60 10.05
CA TYR A 99 3.86 1.51 8.93
C TYR A 99 5.04 2.46 9.11
N LYS A 100 5.16 3.08 10.29
CA LYS A 100 6.33 3.92 10.65
C LYS A 100 7.64 3.13 10.59
N GLN A 101 7.64 1.89 11.07
CA GLN A 101 8.81 1.03 10.98
C GLN A 101 9.19 0.70 9.53
N ILE A 102 8.21 0.46 8.65
CA ILE A 102 8.42 0.24 7.22
C ILE A 102 9.04 1.47 6.57
N LEU A 103 8.47 2.65 6.78
CA LEU A 103 8.98 3.91 6.21
C LEU A 103 10.43 4.17 6.66
N LYS A 104 10.72 4.02 7.95
CA LYS A 104 12.07 4.14 8.50
C LYS A 104 13.04 3.16 7.81
N THR A 105 12.65 1.90 7.66
CA THR A 105 13.47 0.88 7.00
C THR A 105 13.74 1.24 5.54
N LEU A 106 12.73 1.69 4.79
CA LEU A 106 12.89 2.13 3.40
C LEU A 106 13.83 3.35 3.29
N GLU A 107 13.69 4.32 4.20
CA GLU A 107 14.57 5.50 4.24
C GLU A 107 16.02 5.11 4.50
N GLU A 108 16.28 4.27 5.51
CA GLU A 108 17.63 3.79 5.85
C GLU A 108 18.26 3.03 4.68
N LEU A 109 17.52 2.15 4.02
CA LEU A 109 18.01 1.39 2.87
C LEU A 109 18.25 2.26 1.63
N THR A 110 17.46 3.32 1.43
CA THR A 110 17.66 4.26 0.33
C THR A 110 18.95 5.06 0.48
N ARG A 111 19.38 5.33 1.73
CA ARG A 111 20.65 6.02 2.03
C ARG A 111 21.84 5.07 2.07
N GLY A 112 21.62 3.78 2.07
CA GLY A 112 22.63 2.74 2.17
C GLY A 112 23.28 2.38 0.82
N PRO A 113 24.35 1.58 0.86
CA PRO A 113 25.04 1.13 -0.35
C PRO A 113 24.33 0.02 -1.12
N LYS A 114 23.28 -0.56 -0.55
CA LYS A 114 22.50 -1.64 -1.14
C LYS A 114 21.12 -1.14 -1.56
N THR A 115 20.72 -1.46 -2.77
CA THR A 115 19.36 -1.21 -3.24
C THR A 115 18.45 -2.38 -2.87
N LEU A 116 17.22 -2.06 -2.46
CA LEU A 116 16.17 -3.03 -2.19
C LEU A 116 15.15 -2.99 -3.32
N ASP A 117 14.92 -4.10 -4.00
CA ASP A 117 13.91 -4.18 -5.07
C ASP A 117 12.51 -4.45 -4.53
N MET A 118 12.43 -5.17 -3.40
CA MET A 118 11.18 -5.55 -2.77
C MET A 118 11.32 -5.64 -1.25
N LEU A 119 10.40 -5.02 -0.51
CA LEU A 119 10.23 -5.22 0.92
C LEU A 119 8.99 -6.08 1.15
N ILE A 120 9.11 -7.11 1.99
CA ILE A 120 8.03 -8.01 2.34
C ILE A 120 7.69 -7.82 3.82
N SER A 121 6.43 -7.52 4.10
CA SER A 121 5.91 -7.39 5.45
C SER A 121 4.83 -8.42 5.74
N ASN A 122 4.54 -8.67 7.01
CA ASN A 122 3.37 -9.45 7.41
C ASN A 122 2.09 -8.67 7.14
N PHE A 123 0.96 -9.38 7.05
CA PHE A 123 -0.37 -8.76 7.05
C PHE A 123 -1.36 -9.58 7.88
N VAL A 124 -2.49 -8.98 8.20
CA VAL A 124 -3.49 -9.56 9.10
C VAL A 124 -4.83 -9.64 8.39
N TYR A 125 -5.44 -10.83 8.40
CA TYR A 125 -6.85 -10.98 8.07
C TYR A 125 -7.69 -10.62 9.30
N GLU A 126 -8.46 -9.56 9.19
CA GLU A 126 -9.40 -9.12 10.21
C GLU A 126 -10.83 -9.28 9.70
N LYS A 127 -11.50 -10.35 10.10
CA LYS A 127 -12.91 -10.58 9.77
C LYS A 127 -13.80 -9.89 10.78
N GLN A 128 -14.77 -9.12 10.29
CA GLN A 128 -15.80 -8.51 11.11
C GLN A 128 -16.55 -9.59 11.92
N GLY A 129 -16.65 -9.43 13.24
CA GLY A 129 -17.29 -10.41 14.13
C GLY A 129 -16.43 -11.63 14.52
N ALA A 130 -15.19 -11.75 14.05
CA ALA A 130 -14.31 -12.84 14.43
C ALA A 130 -13.53 -12.47 15.73
N SER A 131 -13.52 -13.38 16.71
CA SER A 131 -12.78 -13.23 17.97
C SER A 131 -11.26 -13.36 17.81
N ARG A 132 -10.77 -13.86 16.68
CA ARG A 132 -9.34 -14.08 16.42
C ARG A 132 -8.93 -13.52 15.07
N LYS A 133 -7.83 -12.74 15.06
CA LYS A 133 -7.17 -12.26 13.85
C LYS A 133 -6.22 -13.34 13.32
N LYS A 134 -6.20 -13.53 11.99
CA LYS A 134 -5.25 -14.45 11.35
C LYS A 134 -4.08 -13.65 10.79
N VAL A 135 -2.90 -13.80 11.40
CA VAL A 135 -1.68 -13.15 10.93
C VAL A 135 -0.98 -14.02 9.89
N MET A 136 -0.75 -13.46 8.68
CA MET A 136 0.13 -14.06 7.68
C MET A 136 1.56 -13.66 8.00
N GLN A 137 2.34 -14.61 8.50
CA GLN A 137 3.76 -14.41 8.89
C GLN A 137 4.67 -15.15 7.94
N TYR A 138 5.77 -14.50 7.54
CA TYR A 138 6.75 -15.05 6.59
C TYR A 138 8.05 -15.55 7.25
N ARG A 139 8.27 -15.31 8.54
CA ARG A 139 9.51 -15.66 9.28
C ARG A 139 9.98 -17.12 9.18
N ARG A 140 9.09 -18.04 8.76
CA ARG A 140 9.41 -19.46 8.54
C ARG A 140 9.72 -19.79 7.07
N CYS A 141 9.54 -18.83 6.18
CA CYS A 141 9.67 -19.01 4.74
C CYS A 141 10.70 -18.07 4.13
N LEU A 142 11.00 -16.97 4.81
CA LEU A 142 11.89 -15.91 4.35
C LEU A 142 12.84 -15.51 5.48
N PRO A 143 14.07 -15.08 5.15
CA PRO A 143 14.97 -14.41 6.09
C PRO A 143 14.33 -13.18 6.70
N VAL A 144 14.68 -12.82 7.93
CA VAL A 144 14.03 -11.74 8.69
C VAL A 144 15.05 -10.64 8.98
N ASN A 145 14.67 -9.39 8.70
CA ASN A 145 15.48 -8.19 8.92
C ASN A 145 16.83 -8.21 8.20
N GLU A 146 16.93 -8.87 7.07
CA GLU A 146 18.13 -8.90 6.23
C GLU A 146 17.76 -8.83 4.73
N ILE A 147 18.70 -8.39 3.92
CA ILE A 147 18.58 -8.40 2.46
C ILE A 147 18.99 -9.76 1.93
N PHE A 148 18.14 -10.39 1.14
CA PHE A 148 18.36 -11.71 0.57
C PHE A 148 17.96 -11.78 -0.90
N GLY A 149 18.45 -12.77 -1.61
CA GLY A 149 18.04 -13.09 -2.99
C GLY A 149 16.95 -14.16 -3.03
N TRP A 150 16.41 -14.40 -4.21
CA TRP A 150 15.36 -15.39 -4.44
C TRP A 150 15.74 -16.82 -4.03
N ASP A 151 17.05 -17.16 -4.02
CA ASP A 151 17.56 -18.47 -3.58
C ASP A 151 17.23 -18.79 -2.12
N SER A 152 16.97 -17.77 -1.31
CA SER A 152 16.59 -17.90 0.09
C SER A 152 15.07 -18.03 0.32
N VAL A 153 14.26 -18.02 -0.74
CA VAL A 153 12.80 -18.06 -0.65
C VAL A 153 12.31 -19.52 -0.61
N HIS A 154 11.84 -19.95 0.54
CA HIS A 154 11.31 -21.31 0.73
C HIS A 154 9.86 -21.28 1.20
N MET A 155 8.93 -21.11 0.25
CA MET A 155 7.50 -21.01 0.56
C MET A 155 6.94 -22.39 0.95
N SER A 156 6.38 -22.49 2.16
CA SER A 156 5.67 -23.68 2.62
C SER A 156 4.23 -23.72 2.10
N LYS A 157 3.62 -24.92 2.09
CA LYS A 157 2.22 -25.12 1.67
C LYS A 157 1.27 -24.14 2.38
N GLY A 158 0.44 -23.44 1.63
CA GLY A 158 -0.52 -22.46 2.15
C GLY A 158 0.10 -21.10 2.54
N LYS A 159 1.36 -20.87 2.19
CA LYS A 159 2.01 -19.55 2.24
C LYS A 159 2.21 -19.04 0.82
N TYR A 160 1.85 -17.79 0.59
CA TYR A 160 2.02 -17.10 -0.69
C TYR A 160 2.23 -15.62 -0.43
N LEU A 161 2.96 -14.97 -1.33
CA LEU A 161 3.15 -13.53 -1.30
C LEU A 161 1.97 -12.86 -2.01
N LEU A 162 1.25 -12.02 -1.29
CA LEU A 162 0.18 -11.19 -1.82
C LEU A 162 0.61 -9.73 -1.89
N MET A 163 -0.07 -8.94 -2.70
CA MET A 163 0.18 -7.50 -2.81
C MET A 163 0.06 -6.77 -1.47
N HIS A 164 -0.79 -7.26 -0.54
CA HIS A 164 -0.90 -6.72 0.81
C HIS A 164 0.42 -6.75 1.60
N SER A 165 1.30 -7.71 1.30
CA SER A 165 2.60 -7.88 1.98
C SER A 165 3.77 -7.21 1.27
N ILE A 166 3.61 -6.72 0.06
CA ILE A 166 4.72 -6.33 -0.80
C ILE A 166 4.76 -4.82 -1.03
N ILE A 167 5.99 -4.30 -1.00
CA ILE A 167 6.33 -2.95 -1.45
C ILE A 167 7.44 -3.12 -2.50
N TYR A 168 7.26 -2.55 -3.67
CA TYR A 168 8.19 -2.67 -4.79
C TYR A 168 9.00 -1.40 -4.97
N ARG A 169 10.22 -1.50 -5.47
CA ARG A 169 10.96 -0.36 -6.00
C ARG A 169 10.33 0.08 -7.32
N THR A 170 10.07 1.37 -7.48
CA THR A 170 9.37 1.93 -8.65
C THR A 170 10.24 1.92 -9.91
N LYS A 171 11.56 2.12 -9.78
CA LYS A 171 12.54 2.15 -10.89
C LYS A 171 13.89 1.60 -10.45
#